data_2b6184df5f00814a3e1c256c65f86236
#
_entry.id   2b6184df5f00814a3e1c256c65f86236
#
_cell.length_a   1.000
_cell.length_b   1.000
_cell.length_c   1.000
_cell.angle_alpha   90.00
_cell.angle_beta   90.00
_cell.angle_gamma   90.00
#
_symmetry.space_group_name_H-M   'P 1'
#
loop_
_entity.id
_entity.type
_entity.pdbx_description
1 polymer ?
#
loop_
_entity_poly.entity_id
_entity_poly.type
_entity_poly.pdbx_seq_one_letter_code
_entity_poly.pdbx_strand_id
1 'polypeptide(L)'
;MNVDQLAESLRSDPMFMQNVVRWDVLPARPAVYEPFPDSLDPRLLPVLEKRGVHQLYRHQAHAIREVLAGRDVVVVTPTASGKTMCYNLPVLSAILQNDDARALYLFPTKALSADQVSELYELIEAMGVDIKTYTYDGDTPGAARKAVRQAGHIVVTNPDMLHSGILPHHTKWVKLFENLRYIVIDEIHTYRGVFGSNLANVLRRLLRLCDFYGSHPQFILCSATIANPKELAETLTGREVSLVDDNGAPMG
;
A
#
# COMPACT_ATOMS: atom_id res chain seq x y z
N MET A 1 -5.91 -29.93 18.44
CA MET A 1 -4.52 -30.29 18.09
C MET A 1 -3.87 -29.00 17.61
N ASN A 2 -2.81 -28.55 18.26
CA ASN A 2 -2.05 -27.37 17.78
C ASN A 2 -1.05 -27.81 16.71
N VAL A 3 -0.39 -26.79 16.05
CA VAL A 3 0.53 -27.06 14.93
C VAL A 3 1.71 -27.95 15.34
N ASP A 4 2.23 -27.78 16.55
CA ASP A 4 3.35 -28.57 17.06
C ASP A 4 2.96 -30.06 17.24
N GLN A 5 1.78 -30.31 17.82
CA GLN A 5 1.24 -31.66 17.95
C GLN A 5 0.98 -32.33 16.60
N LEU A 6 0.54 -31.57 15.61
CA LEU A 6 0.37 -32.05 14.22
C LEU A 6 1.73 -32.39 13.60
N ALA A 7 2.71 -31.49 13.72
CA ALA A 7 4.04 -31.72 13.20
C ALA A 7 4.72 -32.95 13.81
N GLU A 8 4.53 -33.14 15.11
CA GLU A 8 5.07 -34.31 15.84
C GLU A 8 4.37 -35.60 15.43
N SER A 9 3.03 -35.57 15.26
CA SER A 9 2.27 -36.68 14.72
C SER A 9 2.73 -37.10 13.31
N LEU A 10 2.94 -36.13 12.43
CA LEU A 10 3.42 -36.39 11.06
C LEU A 10 4.85 -36.96 11.07
N ARG A 11 5.73 -36.45 11.93
CA ARG A 11 7.10 -36.99 12.09
C ARG A 11 7.10 -38.44 12.60
N SER A 12 6.12 -38.80 13.39
CA SER A 12 6.00 -40.14 13.98
C SER A 12 5.33 -41.15 13.05
N ASP A 13 4.75 -40.70 11.93
CA ASP A 13 4.10 -41.53 10.94
C ASP A 13 5.09 -42.04 9.87
N PRO A 14 5.46 -43.35 9.89
CA PRO A 14 6.39 -43.90 8.91
C PRO A 14 5.87 -43.84 7.47
N MET A 15 4.55 -43.92 7.24
CA MET A 15 3.96 -43.85 5.91
C MET A 15 4.07 -42.42 5.34
N PHE A 16 3.94 -41.43 6.20
CA PHE A 16 4.16 -40.03 5.79
C PHE A 16 5.65 -39.76 5.55
N MET A 17 6.52 -40.15 6.49
CA MET A 17 7.95 -39.83 6.46
C MET A 17 8.70 -40.54 5.33
N GLN A 18 8.24 -41.66 4.80
CA GLN A 18 8.87 -42.32 3.64
C GLN A 18 8.88 -41.43 2.36
N ASN A 19 7.99 -40.46 2.28
CA ASN A 19 7.91 -39.49 1.16
C ASN A 19 8.60 -38.14 1.47
N VAL A 20 9.15 -37.97 2.70
CA VAL A 20 9.80 -36.73 3.12
C VAL A 20 11.32 -36.87 2.91
N VAL A 21 11.83 -36.12 1.94
CA VAL A 21 13.26 -36.08 1.62
C VAL A 21 14.02 -35.19 2.61
N ARG A 22 13.37 -34.11 3.09
CA ARG A 22 13.96 -33.16 4.03
C ARG A 22 12.89 -32.53 4.90
N TRP A 23 13.20 -32.34 6.18
CA TRP A 23 12.34 -31.66 7.14
C TRP A 23 13.12 -30.51 7.77
N ASP A 24 12.77 -29.30 7.40
CA ASP A 24 13.38 -28.10 7.96
C ASP A 24 12.42 -27.44 8.95
N VAL A 25 12.94 -26.99 10.07
CA VAL A 25 12.24 -26.15 11.03
C VAL A 25 12.89 -24.78 10.97
N LEU A 26 12.13 -23.80 10.52
CA LEU A 26 12.59 -22.41 10.54
C LEU A 26 12.46 -21.88 11.98
N PRO A 27 13.55 -21.31 12.54
CA PRO A 27 13.48 -20.74 13.88
C PRO A 27 12.58 -19.50 13.89
N ALA A 28 11.78 -19.36 14.94
CA ALA A 28 11.00 -18.16 15.18
C ALA A 28 11.93 -16.93 15.25
N ARG A 29 11.53 -15.85 14.60
CA ARG A 29 12.22 -14.56 14.68
C ARG A 29 11.33 -13.58 15.45
N PRO A 30 11.84 -12.96 16.52
CA PRO A 30 11.09 -11.95 17.25
C PRO A 30 10.84 -10.72 16.37
N ALA A 31 9.77 -9.98 16.68
CA ALA A 31 9.53 -8.69 16.07
C ALA A 31 10.65 -7.69 16.40
N VAL A 32 10.99 -6.84 15.46
CA VAL A 32 11.91 -5.72 15.65
C VAL A 32 11.12 -4.44 15.49
N TYR A 33 11.03 -3.69 16.59
CA TYR A 33 10.25 -2.47 16.67
C TYR A 33 11.13 -1.22 16.62
N GLU A 34 10.55 -0.14 16.12
CA GLU A 34 11.10 1.22 16.13
C GLU A 34 10.03 2.23 16.55
N PRO A 35 10.42 3.37 17.12
CA PRO A 35 9.49 4.42 17.49
C PRO A 35 8.82 5.03 16.25
N PHE A 36 7.67 5.67 16.46
CA PHE A 36 7.04 6.47 15.41
C PHE A 36 7.98 7.61 14.98
N PRO A 37 8.10 7.89 13.66
CA PRO A 37 8.86 9.05 13.20
C PRO A 37 8.25 10.36 13.71
N ASP A 38 9.09 11.27 14.19
CA ASP A 38 8.66 12.58 14.72
C ASP A 38 7.92 13.45 13.69
N SER A 39 8.15 13.20 12.41
CA SER A 39 7.51 13.89 11.29
C SER A 39 6.09 13.37 10.96
N LEU A 40 5.65 12.31 11.62
CA LEU A 40 4.28 11.81 11.49
C LEU A 40 3.30 12.74 12.23
N ASP A 41 2.11 12.97 11.66
CA ASP A 41 1.12 13.83 12.32
C ASP A 41 0.72 13.24 13.68
N PRO A 42 0.83 14.01 14.78
CA PRO A 42 0.62 13.49 16.13
C PRO A 42 -0.82 13.03 16.40
N ARG A 43 -1.80 13.46 15.59
CA ARG A 43 -3.20 13.02 15.72
C ARG A 43 -3.39 11.53 15.40
N LEU A 44 -2.45 10.90 14.71
CA LEU A 44 -2.47 9.47 14.42
C LEU A 44 -2.10 8.62 15.65
N LEU A 45 -1.22 9.12 16.52
CA LEU A 45 -0.65 8.33 17.62
C LEU A 45 -1.68 7.81 18.61
N PRO A 46 -2.63 8.60 19.14
CA PRO A 46 -3.63 8.11 20.10
C PRO A 46 -4.54 7.02 19.51
N VAL A 47 -4.78 7.06 18.20
CA VAL A 47 -5.62 6.07 17.52
C VAL A 47 -4.87 4.75 17.35
N LEU A 48 -3.59 4.83 16.98
CA LEU A 48 -2.72 3.66 16.88
C LEU A 48 -2.54 2.98 18.23
N GLU A 49 -2.31 3.75 19.29
CA GLU A 49 -2.20 3.23 20.67
C GLU A 49 -3.46 2.51 21.13
N LYS A 50 -4.66 3.08 20.87
CA LYS A 50 -5.94 2.42 21.16
C LYS A 50 -6.12 1.09 20.41
N ARG A 51 -5.49 0.94 19.24
CA ARG A 51 -5.46 -0.31 18.46
C ARG A 51 -4.33 -1.25 18.89
N GLY A 52 -3.61 -0.92 19.97
CA GLY A 52 -2.49 -1.72 20.49
C GLY A 52 -1.17 -1.57 19.73
N VAL A 53 -1.08 -0.56 18.84
CA VAL A 53 0.14 -0.27 18.11
C VAL A 53 0.90 0.84 18.83
N HIS A 54 1.84 0.45 19.69
CA HIS A 54 2.68 1.37 20.48
C HIS A 54 4.01 1.70 19.80
N GLN A 55 4.43 0.87 18.87
CA GLN A 55 5.63 1.02 18.06
C GLN A 55 5.38 0.44 16.67
N LEU A 56 6.16 0.85 15.69
CA LEU A 56 6.12 0.32 14.34
C LEU A 56 7.12 -0.84 14.19
N TYR A 57 6.83 -1.78 13.30
CA TYR A 57 7.88 -2.68 12.84
C TYR A 57 8.96 -1.89 12.09
N ARG A 58 10.22 -2.36 12.14
CA ARG A 58 11.36 -1.68 11.50
C ARG A 58 11.07 -1.24 10.07
N HIS A 59 10.57 -2.14 9.22
CA HIS A 59 10.25 -1.82 7.83
C HIS A 59 9.16 -0.75 7.68
N GLN A 60 8.17 -0.72 8.59
CA GLN A 60 7.14 0.31 8.59
C GLN A 60 7.73 1.69 8.92
N ALA A 61 8.50 1.76 10.00
CA ALA A 61 9.16 3.01 10.41
C ALA A 61 10.14 3.51 9.34
N HIS A 62 10.90 2.58 8.72
CA HIS A 62 11.81 2.90 7.62
C HIS A 62 11.07 3.45 6.41
N ALA A 63 10.04 2.73 5.91
CA ALA A 63 9.24 3.18 4.78
C ALA A 63 8.62 4.56 5.00
N ILE A 64 8.02 4.78 6.18
CA ILE A 64 7.39 6.06 6.51
C ILE A 64 8.41 7.20 6.53
N ARG A 65 9.61 6.99 7.11
CA ARG A 65 10.69 8.00 7.08
C ARG A 65 11.12 8.34 5.66
N GLU A 66 11.29 7.33 4.79
CA GLU A 66 11.65 7.53 3.39
C GLU A 66 10.58 8.35 2.65
N VAL A 67 9.30 8.00 2.81
CA VAL A 67 8.18 8.73 2.20
C VAL A 67 8.12 10.17 2.72
N LEU A 68 8.19 10.37 4.02
CA LEU A 68 8.15 11.73 4.61
C LEU A 68 9.38 12.58 4.25
N ALA A 69 10.50 11.95 3.90
CA ALA A 69 11.70 12.61 3.35
C ALA A 69 11.59 12.95 1.85
N GLY A 70 10.46 12.65 1.20
CA GLY A 70 10.22 13.01 -0.21
C GLY A 70 10.71 11.97 -1.23
N ARG A 71 11.05 10.72 -0.81
CA ARG A 71 11.54 9.68 -1.71
C ARG A 71 10.42 8.75 -2.15
N ASP A 72 10.46 8.32 -3.42
CA ASP A 72 9.65 7.21 -3.91
C ASP A 72 10.14 5.91 -3.26
N VAL A 73 9.22 5.03 -2.82
CA VAL A 73 9.56 3.86 -1.99
C VAL A 73 8.94 2.58 -2.55
N VAL A 74 9.69 1.48 -2.48
CA VAL A 74 9.15 0.13 -2.63
C VAL A 74 9.39 -0.69 -1.36
N VAL A 75 8.29 -1.17 -0.76
CA VAL A 75 8.31 -2.01 0.45
C VAL A 75 8.11 -3.47 0.05
N VAL A 76 9.06 -4.31 0.46
CA VAL A 76 9.07 -5.73 0.09
C VAL A 76 9.23 -6.58 1.35
N THR A 77 8.12 -7.08 1.83
CA THR A 77 8.09 -7.93 3.03
C THR A 77 7.07 -9.06 2.83
N PRO A 78 7.13 -10.14 3.58
CA PRO A 78 6.16 -11.23 3.48
C PRO A 78 4.71 -10.74 3.59
N THR A 79 3.77 -11.54 3.11
CA THR A 79 2.34 -11.29 3.31
C THR A 79 2.03 -11.22 4.81
N ALA A 80 1.04 -10.41 5.18
CA ALA A 80 0.63 -10.18 6.58
C ALA A 80 1.71 -9.52 7.49
N SER A 81 2.70 -8.85 6.93
CA SER A 81 3.69 -8.07 7.71
C SER A 81 3.25 -6.65 8.07
N GLY A 82 2.02 -6.25 7.72
CA GLY A 82 1.48 -4.92 8.00
C GLY A 82 1.97 -3.82 7.04
N LYS A 83 2.22 -4.15 5.76
CA LYS A 83 2.62 -3.18 4.71
C LYS A 83 1.64 -2.02 4.55
N THR A 84 0.37 -2.24 4.84
CA THR A 84 -0.70 -1.24 4.76
C THR A 84 -0.38 0.03 5.54
N MET A 85 0.25 -0.09 6.70
CA MET A 85 0.68 1.06 7.50
C MET A 85 1.78 1.88 6.82
N CYS A 86 2.62 1.26 5.99
CA CYS A 86 3.69 1.95 5.28
C CYS A 86 3.18 3.04 4.33
N TYR A 87 1.97 2.91 3.80
CA TYR A 87 1.37 3.91 2.93
C TYR A 87 0.21 4.67 3.60
N ASN A 88 -0.61 4.04 4.44
CA ASN A 88 -1.73 4.73 5.08
C ASN A 88 -1.27 5.83 6.04
N LEU A 89 -0.24 5.59 6.85
CA LEU A 89 0.19 6.58 7.83
C LEU A 89 0.76 7.86 7.19
N PRO A 90 1.68 7.82 6.21
CA PRO A 90 2.14 9.05 5.57
C PRO A 90 1.06 9.74 4.75
N VAL A 91 0.17 9.00 4.08
CA VAL A 91 -0.96 9.58 3.33
C VAL A 91 -1.93 10.30 4.26
N LEU A 92 -2.36 9.66 5.35
CA LEU A 92 -3.24 10.29 6.34
C LEU A 92 -2.56 11.49 7.01
N SER A 93 -1.27 11.39 7.36
CA SER A 93 -0.50 12.49 7.91
C SER A 93 -0.51 13.71 6.98
N ALA A 94 -0.31 13.51 5.69
CA ALA A 94 -0.32 14.59 4.71
C ALA A 94 -1.71 15.25 4.56
N ILE A 95 -2.78 14.45 4.53
CA ILE A 95 -4.15 14.96 4.44
C ILE A 95 -4.54 15.72 5.72
N LEU A 96 -4.13 15.22 6.89
CA LEU A 96 -4.34 15.91 8.16
C LEU A 96 -3.65 17.27 8.22
N GLN A 97 -2.45 17.38 7.64
CA GLN A 97 -1.69 18.64 7.56
C GLN A 97 -2.22 19.59 6.48
N ASN A 98 -2.77 19.05 5.40
CA ASN A 98 -3.33 19.81 4.29
C ASN A 98 -4.56 19.10 3.71
N ASP A 99 -5.75 19.63 3.98
CA ASP A 99 -7.04 19.08 3.55
C ASP A 99 -7.21 19.02 2.03
N ASP A 100 -6.40 19.77 1.27
CA ASP A 100 -6.38 19.66 -0.19
C ASP A 100 -5.52 18.50 -0.70
N ALA A 101 -4.66 17.90 0.12
CA ALA A 101 -3.83 16.76 -0.31
C ALA A 101 -4.69 15.58 -0.78
N ARG A 102 -4.29 14.95 -1.87
CA ARG A 102 -4.99 13.83 -2.50
C ARG A 102 -4.06 12.64 -2.68
N ALA A 103 -4.65 11.45 -2.62
CA ALA A 103 -3.95 10.20 -2.88
C ALA A 103 -4.76 9.32 -3.85
N LEU A 104 -4.04 8.61 -4.71
CA LEU A 104 -4.57 7.61 -5.63
C LEU A 104 -4.01 6.24 -5.25
N TYR A 105 -4.90 5.31 -4.92
CA TYR A 105 -4.54 3.94 -4.59
C TYR A 105 -4.90 3.01 -5.74
N LEU A 106 -3.93 2.24 -6.20
CA LEU A 106 -4.07 1.28 -7.29
C LEU A 106 -3.90 -0.15 -6.76
N PHE A 107 -4.97 -0.92 -6.82
CA PHE A 107 -4.97 -2.35 -6.49
C PHE A 107 -5.22 -3.20 -7.73
N PRO A 108 -4.63 -4.40 -7.83
CA PRO A 108 -4.83 -5.27 -9.00
C PRO A 108 -6.25 -5.85 -9.08
N THR A 109 -6.93 -6.04 -7.95
CA THR A 109 -8.28 -6.62 -7.90
C THR A 109 -9.19 -5.89 -6.92
N LYS A 110 -10.51 -5.98 -7.14
CA LYS A 110 -11.53 -5.40 -6.26
C LYS A 110 -11.54 -6.05 -4.86
N ALA A 111 -11.28 -7.35 -4.77
CA ALA A 111 -11.28 -8.06 -3.49
C ALA A 111 -10.17 -7.51 -2.58
N LEU A 112 -8.95 -7.39 -3.09
CA LEU A 112 -7.83 -6.81 -2.34
C LEU A 112 -8.09 -5.36 -1.92
N SER A 113 -8.73 -4.57 -2.78
CA SER A 113 -9.07 -3.19 -2.43
C SER A 113 -10.11 -3.11 -1.31
N ALA A 114 -11.07 -4.03 -1.25
CA ALA A 114 -12.14 -3.99 -0.26
C ALA A 114 -11.61 -4.15 1.18
N ASP A 115 -10.73 -5.14 1.41
CA ASP A 115 -10.14 -5.39 2.73
C ASP A 115 -9.27 -4.20 3.18
N GLN A 116 -8.42 -3.68 2.29
CA GLN A 116 -7.53 -2.55 2.59
C GLN A 116 -8.31 -1.25 2.84
N VAL A 117 -9.38 -1.04 2.11
CA VAL A 117 -10.27 0.11 2.28
C VAL A 117 -11.03 0.03 3.60
N SER A 118 -11.46 -1.17 4.02
CA SER A 118 -12.13 -1.37 5.32
C SER A 118 -11.22 -0.97 6.47
N GLU A 119 -9.96 -1.44 6.47
CA GLU A 119 -8.97 -1.07 7.48
C GLU A 119 -8.72 0.46 7.53
N LEU A 120 -8.63 1.07 6.35
CA LEU A 120 -8.44 2.52 6.24
C LEU A 120 -9.66 3.30 6.78
N TYR A 121 -10.88 2.85 6.50
CA TYR A 121 -12.11 3.46 7.05
C TYR A 121 -12.15 3.37 8.57
N GLU A 122 -11.86 2.22 9.15
CA GLU A 122 -11.81 2.05 10.60
C GLU A 122 -10.80 3.00 11.26
N LEU A 123 -9.65 3.22 10.62
CA LEU A 123 -8.64 4.13 11.13
C LEU A 123 -9.11 5.59 11.07
N ILE A 124 -9.73 6.00 9.96
CA ILE A 124 -10.30 7.35 9.78
C ILE A 124 -11.44 7.60 10.76
N GLU A 125 -12.35 6.65 10.93
CA GLU A 125 -13.48 6.74 11.86
C GLU A 125 -12.98 6.87 13.32
N ALA A 126 -11.99 6.06 13.69
CA ALA A 126 -11.38 6.12 15.03
C ALA A 126 -10.69 7.46 15.32
N MET A 127 -10.22 8.18 14.30
CA MET A 127 -9.67 9.54 14.43
C MET A 127 -10.75 10.61 14.57
N GLY A 128 -11.99 10.34 14.20
CA GLY A 128 -13.08 11.31 14.20
C GLY A 128 -12.89 12.47 13.22
N VAL A 129 -12.17 12.26 12.11
CA VAL A 129 -11.86 13.28 11.08
C VAL A 129 -12.64 13.05 9.80
N ASP A 130 -12.91 14.12 9.04
CA ASP A 130 -13.66 14.05 7.79
C ASP A 130 -12.74 13.79 6.57
N ILE A 131 -12.00 12.67 6.59
CA ILE A 131 -11.21 12.23 5.44
C ILE A 131 -12.06 11.32 4.56
N LYS A 132 -12.37 11.79 3.35
CA LYS A 132 -13.24 11.07 2.42
C LYS A 132 -12.45 10.11 1.55
N THR A 133 -12.70 8.82 1.76
CA THR A 133 -12.14 7.73 0.96
C THR A 133 -13.23 7.13 0.09
N TYR A 134 -12.95 6.93 -1.19
CA TYR A 134 -13.92 6.37 -2.13
C TYR A 134 -13.28 5.34 -3.04
N THR A 135 -13.99 4.24 -3.25
CA THR A 135 -13.69 3.32 -4.35
C THR A 135 -14.32 3.84 -5.64
N TYR A 136 -13.52 3.90 -6.70
CA TYR A 136 -13.95 4.29 -8.03
C TYR A 136 -13.63 3.18 -9.02
N ASP A 137 -14.67 2.46 -9.42
CA ASP A 137 -14.59 1.32 -10.33
C ASP A 137 -15.79 1.27 -11.30
N GLY A 138 -15.91 0.18 -12.06
CA GLY A 138 -17.00 -0.03 -13.00
C GLY A 138 -18.40 -0.03 -12.37
N ASP A 139 -18.49 -0.48 -11.11
CA ASP A 139 -19.74 -0.63 -10.37
C ASP A 139 -20.13 0.63 -9.60
N THR A 140 -19.26 1.65 -9.55
CA THR A 140 -19.52 2.91 -8.85
C THR A 140 -20.74 3.61 -9.45
N PRO A 141 -21.83 3.83 -8.70
CA PRO A 141 -23.05 4.48 -9.20
C PRO A 141 -22.80 5.88 -9.75
N GLY A 142 -23.50 6.25 -10.82
CA GLY A 142 -23.33 7.55 -11.48
C GLY A 142 -23.45 8.76 -10.55
N ALA A 143 -24.38 8.73 -9.59
CA ALA A 143 -24.55 9.77 -8.58
C ALA A 143 -23.30 9.87 -7.65
N ALA A 144 -22.74 8.74 -7.22
CA ALA A 144 -21.56 8.70 -6.37
C ALA A 144 -20.30 9.19 -7.11
N ARG A 145 -20.21 8.96 -8.43
CA ARG A 145 -19.05 9.41 -9.24
C ARG A 145 -18.77 10.90 -9.14
N LYS A 146 -19.82 11.74 -8.98
CA LYS A 146 -19.65 13.18 -8.79
C LYS A 146 -19.02 13.49 -7.43
N ALA A 147 -19.50 12.85 -6.37
CA ALA A 147 -18.96 13.02 -5.01
C ALA A 147 -17.49 12.61 -4.92
N VAL A 148 -17.12 11.46 -5.51
CA VAL A 148 -15.74 10.98 -5.58
C VAL A 148 -14.81 12.04 -6.20
N ARG A 149 -15.19 12.58 -7.35
CA ARG A 149 -14.40 13.60 -8.06
C ARG A 149 -14.24 14.91 -7.31
N GLN A 150 -15.27 15.34 -6.58
CA GLN A 150 -15.28 16.63 -5.90
C GLN A 150 -14.70 16.60 -4.50
N ALA A 151 -14.94 15.51 -3.76
CA ALA A 151 -14.65 15.44 -2.34
C ALA A 151 -13.65 14.34 -1.94
N GLY A 152 -13.29 13.41 -2.83
CA GLY A 152 -12.41 12.30 -2.48
C GLY A 152 -11.00 12.77 -2.13
N HIS A 153 -10.56 12.56 -0.89
CA HIS A 153 -9.17 12.73 -0.48
C HIS A 153 -8.33 11.54 -0.93
N ILE A 154 -8.87 10.34 -0.76
CA ILE A 154 -8.25 9.09 -1.20
C ILE A 154 -9.19 8.42 -2.22
N VAL A 155 -8.71 8.23 -3.42
CA VAL A 155 -9.43 7.54 -4.50
C VAL A 155 -8.79 6.17 -4.71
N VAL A 156 -9.56 5.12 -4.41
CA VAL A 156 -9.14 3.73 -4.58
C VAL A 156 -9.69 3.21 -5.91
N THR A 157 -8.83 2.67 -6.75
CA THR A 157 -9.21 2.19 -8.08
C THR A 157 -8.27 1.08 -8.56
N ASN A 158 -8.38 0.69 -9.82
CA ASN A 158 -7.46 -0.24 -10.47
C ASN A 158 -6.87 0.38 -11.75
N PRO A 159 -5.81 -0.22 -12.33
CA PRO A 159 -5.16 0.32 -13.53
C PRO A 159 -6.09 0.48 -14.73
N ASP A 160 -7.02 -0.43 -14.94
CA ASP A 160 -7.95 -0.37 -16.08
C ASP A 160 -8.91 0.80 -15.94
N MET A 161 -9.43 1.03 -14.74
CA MET A 161 -10.32 2.15 -14.45
C MET A 161 -9.57 3.48 -14.48
N LEU A 162 -8.33 3.51 -14.00
CA LEU A 162 -7.46 4.68 -14.17
C LEU A 162 -7.30 5.01 -15.65
N HIS A 163 -6.97 3.99 -16.48
CA HIS A 163 -6.75 4.15 -17.91
C HIS A 163 -8.01 4.62 -18.66
N SER A 164 -9.15 4.00 -18.41
CA SER A 164 -10.38 4.20 -19.20
C SER A 164 -11.37 5.20 -18.59
N GLY A 165 -11.43 5.29 -17.26
CA GLY A 165 -12.45 6.08 -16.54
C GLY A 165 -11.93 7.41 -15.97
N ILE A 166 -10.64 7.52 -15.68
CA ILE A 166 -10.07 8.72 -15.03
C ILE A 166 -9.26 9.55 -16.03
N LEU A 167 -8.20 8.98 -16.60
CA LEU A 167 -7.27 9.73 -17.46
C LEU A 167 -7.92 10.37 -18.70
N PRO A 168 -8.82 9.71 -19.47
CA PRO A 168 -9.50 10.34 -20.60
C PRO A 168 -10.45 11.46 -20.19
N HIS A 169 -10.88 11.46 -18.93
CA HIS A 169 -11.82 12.41 -18.37
C HIS A 169 -11.17 13.38 -17.36
N HIS A 170 -9.88 13.60 -17.48
CA HIS A 170 -9.07 14.35 -16.51
C HIS A 170 -9.64 15.73 -16.16
N THR A 171 -10.31 16.40 -17.10
CA THR A 171 -10.98 17.69 -16.85
C THR A 171 -12.11 17.63 -15.81
N LYS A 172 -12.63 16.43 -15.51
CA LYS A 172 -13.58 16.20 -14.42
C LYS A 172 -12.90 15.87 -13.09
N TRP A 173 -11.57 15.67 -13.10
CA TRP A 173 -10.75 15.26 -11.98
C TRP A 173 -9.70 16.32 -11.59
N VAL A 174 -9.92 17.57 -12.00
CA VAL A 174 -8.97 18.68 -11.78
C VAL A 174 -8.50 18.72 -10.32
N LYS A 175 -9.43 18.68 -9.36
CA LYS A 175 -9.09 18.72 -7.94
C LYS A 175 -8.16 17.58 -7.49
N LEU A 176 -8.33 16.37 -8.04
CA LEU A 176 -7.42 15.26 -7.78
C LEU A 176 -6.03 15.54 -8.37
N PHE A 177 -5.96 15.93 -9.63
CA PHE A 177 -4.68 16.10 -10.32
C PHE A 177 -3.89 17.31 -9.85
N GLU A 178 -4.53 18.42 -9.48
CA GLU A 178 -3.86 19.60 -8.91
C GLU A 178 -3.23 19.32 -7.54
N ASN A 179 -3.81 18.40 -6.77
CA ASN A 179 -3.44 18.16 -5.38
C ASN A 179 -2.90 16.76 -5.12
N LEU A 180 -2.63 15.98 -6.17
CA LEU A 180 -2.16 14.61 -6.04
C LEU A 180 -0.77 14.60 -5.43
N ARG A 181 -0.66 14.05 -4.20
CA ARG A 181 0.57 13.97 -3.44
C ARG A 181 1.17 12.58 -3.43
N TYR A 182 0.30 11.54 -3.43
CA TYR A 182 0.75 10.16 -3.37
C TYR A 182 0.03 9.29 -4.39
N ILE A 183 0.80 8.38 -4.99
CA ILE A 183 0.32 7.27 -5.80
C ILE A 183 0.76 5.99 -5.09
N VAL A 184 -0.19 5.27 -4.52
CA VAL A 184 0.04 3.98 -3.87
C VAL A 184 -0.26 2.88 -4.89
N ILE A 185 0.67 1.94 -5.06
CA ILE A 185 0.48 0.76 -5.91
C ILE A 185 0.79 -0.47 -5.08
N ASP A 186 -0.24 -1.23 -4.74
CA ASP A 186 -0.07 -2.46 -3.97
C ASP A 186 0.07 -3.67 -4.89
N GLU A 187 0.69 -4.73 -4.35
CA GLU A 187 0.92 -6.01 -5.01
C GLU A 187 1.63 -5.87 -6.38
N ILE A 188 2.68 -5.04 -6.45
CA ILE A 188 3.39 -4.76 -7.72
C ILE A 188 3.95 -6.01 -8.39
N HIS A 189 4.17 -7.09 -7.64
CA HIS A 189 4.62 -8.37 -8.18
C HIS A 189 3.64 -9.02 -9.17
N THR A 190 2.39 -8.58 -9.18
CA THR A 190 1.37 -9.00 -10.15
C THR A 190 1.53 -8.31 -11.51
N TYR A 191 2.18 -7.16 -11.55
CA TYR A 191 2.35 -6.34 -12.75
C TYR A 191 3.62 -6.72 -13.51
N ARG A 192 3.59 -7.87 -14.19
CA ARG A 192 4.71 -8.39 -14.99
C ARG A 192 4.31 -8.60 -16.46
N GLY A 193 5.30 -8.72 -17.33
CA GLY A 193 5.11 -8.95 -18.75
C GLY A 193 4.24 -7.88 -19.40
N VAL A 194 3.28 -8.30 -20.22
CA VAL A 194 2.38 -7.40 -20.95
C VAL A 194 1.55 -6.51 -20.00
N PHE A 195 1.06 -7.09 -18.90
CA PHE A 195 0.28 -6.35 -17.91
C PHE A 195 1.10 -5.25 -17.23
N GLY A 196 2.35 -5.55 -16.86
CA GLY A 196 3.27 -4.56 -16.32
C GLY A 196 3.62 -3.45 -17.32
N SER A 197 3.86 -3.81 -18.57
CA SER A 197 4.12 -2.83 -19.64
C SER A 197 2.94 -1.88 -19.87
N ASN A 198 1.72 -2.41 -19.80
CA ASN A 198 0.50 -1.58 -19.90
C ASN A 198 0.39 -0.63 -18.72
N LEU A 199 0.58 -1.11 -17.48
CA LEU A 199 0.57 -0.25 -16.29
C LEU A 199 1.64 0.84 -16.40
N ALA A 200 2.88 0.51 -16.78
CA ALA A 200 3.94 1.51 -16.93
C ALA A 200 3.55 2.63 -17.91
N ASN A 201 2.87 2.30 -19.02
CA ASN A 201 2.37 3.30 -19.97
C ASN A 201 1.22 4.14 -19.38
N VAL A 202 0.34 3.54 -18.59
CA VAL A 202 -0.73 4.24 -17.87
C VAL A 202 -0.14 5.23 -16.87
N LEU A 203 0.87 4.80 -16.09
CA LEU A 203 1.57 5.67 -15.13
C LEU A 203 2.29 6.83 -15.81
N ARG A 204 2.95 6.61 -16.97
CA ARG A 204 3.54 7.72 -17.76
C ARG A 204 2.50 8.75 -18.21
N ARG A 205 1.29 8.29 -18.59
CA ARG A 205 0.19 9.21 -18.92
C ARG A 205 -0.30 9.97 -17.67
N LEU A 206 -0.43 9.27 -16.54
CA LEU A 206 -0.80 9.87 -15.27
C LEU A 206 0.17 10.99 -14.89
N LEU A 207 1.49 10.71 -14.91
CA LEU A 207 2.51 11.70 -14.57
C LEU A 207 2.49 12.92 -15.49
N ARG A 208 2.30 12.75 -16.80
CA ARG A 208 2.13 13.90 -17.73
C ARG A 208 0.92 14.76 -17.38
N LEU A 209 -0.18 14.16 -16.91
CA LEU A 209 -1.33 14.94 -16.44
C LEU A 209 -1.04 15.63 -15.11
N CYS A 210 -0.33 14.98 -14.19
CA CYS A 210 0.12 15.61 -12.95
C CYS A 210 0.97 16.84 -13.24
N ASP A 211 1.97 16.73 -14.14
CA ASP A 211 2.80 17.85 -14.57
C ASP A 211 1.97 18.97 -15.20
N PHE A 212 1.00 18.64 -16.06
CA PHE A 212 0.09 19.61 -16.67
C PHE A 212 -0.74 20.38 -15.63
N TYR A 213 -1.16 19.72 -14.55
CA TYR A 213 -1.92 20.33 -13.45
C TYR A 213 -1.02 20.89 -12.33
N GLY A 214 0.30 20.77 -12.43
CA GLY A 214 1.28 21.34 -11.50
C GLY A 214 1.52 20.49 -10.24
N SER A 215 1.14 19.22 -10.22
CA SER A 215 1.43 18.30 -9.11
C SER A 215 2.56 17.33 -9.42
N HIS A 216 3.30 16.95 -8.38
CA HIS A 216 4.46 16.04 -8.46
C HIS A 216 4.33 14.94 -7.40
N PRO A 217 3.44 13.94 -7.62
CA PRO A 217 3.18 12.91 -6.63
C PRO A 217 4.36 11.98 -6.43
N GLN A 218 4.51 11.49 -5.19
CA GLN A 218 5.41 10.42 -4.83
C GLN A 218 4.76 9.05 -5.03
N PHE A 219 5.57 8.03 -5.33
CA PHE A 219 5.15 6.65 -5.36
C PHE A 219 5.44 5.95 -4.04
N ILE A 220 4.45 5.19 -3.56
CA ILE A 220 4.59 4.22 -2.47
C ILE A 220 4.13 2.88 -3.02
N LEU A 221 5.09 1.97 -3.23
CA LEU A 221 4.84 0.68 -3.85
C LEU A 221 4.98 -0.43 -2.80
N CYS A 222 4.11 -1.44 -2.86
CA CYS A 222 4.19 -2.60 -1.99
C CYS A 222 4.23 -3.89 -2.81
N SER A 223 4.98 -4.87 -2.31
CA SER A 223 5.13 -6.18 -2.94
C SER A 223 5.25 -7.29 -1.90
N ALA A 224 4.81 -8.48 -2.26
CA ALA A 224 5.33 -9.69 -1.63
C ALA A 224 6.82 -9.87 -1.99
N THR A 225 7.49 -10.80 -1.33
CA THR A 225 8.91 -11.11 -1.58
C THR A 225 9.12 -11.61 -3.01
N ILE A 226 9.96 -10.90 -3.77
CA ILE A 226 10.38 -11.22 -5.14
C ILE A 226 11.88 -10.97 -5.30
N ALA A 227 12.48 -11.51 -6.35
CA ALA A 227 13.93 -11.45 -6.57
C ALA A 227 14.44 -10.04 -6.94
N ASN A 228 13.66 -9.26 -7.68
CA ASN A 228 14.10 -7.98 -8.26
C ASN A 228 13.06 -6.83 -8.02
N PRO A 229 12.70 -6.53 -6.75
CA PRO A 229 11.62 -5.59 -6.47
C PRO A 229 11.95 -4.15 -6.86
N LYS A 230 13.17 -3.71 -6.63
CA LYS A 230 13.62 -2.35 -6.97
C LYS A 230 13.60 -2.13 -8.48
N GLU A 231 14.18 -3.04 -9.26
CA GLU A 231 14.19 -2.98 -10.72
C GLU A 231 12.77 -2.95 -11.30
N LEU A 232 11.87 -3.79 -10.76
CA LEU A 232 10.46 -3.79 -11.18
C LEU A 232 9.79 -2.45 -10.89
N ALA A 233 9.97 -1.92 -9.68
CA ALA A 233 9.40 -0.64 -9.28
C ALA A 233 9.92 0.51 -10.15
N GLU A 234 11.22 0.57 -10.41
CA GLU A 234 11.85 1.58 -11.28
C GLU A 234 11.39 1.46 -12.74
N THR A 235 11.22 0.23 -13.24
CA THR A 235 10.69 -0.01 -14.59
C THR A 235 9.23 0.45 -14.72
N LEU A 236 8.41 0.21 -13.70
CA LEU A 236 7.01 0.63 -13.69
C LEU A 236 6.86 2.15 -13.62
N THR A 237 7.60 2.79 -12.72
CA THR A 237 7.45 4.22 -12.43
C THR A 237 8.28 5.12 -13.35
N GLY A 238 9.39 4.59 -13.89
CA GLY A 238 10.40 5.37 -14.61
C GLY A 238 11.20 6.29 -13.70
N ARG A 239 11.24 6.02 -12.39
CA ARG A 239 11.92 6.82 -11.35
C ARG A 239 12.78 5.94 -10.46
N GLU A 240 13.82 6.51 -9.87
CA GLU A 240 14.56 5.86 -8.80
C GLU A 240 13.67 5.69 -7.57
N VAL A 241 13.75 4.51 -6.92
CA VAL A 241 13.00 4.20 -5.70
C VAL A 241 13.92 3.73 -4.57
N SER A 242 13.59 4.08 -3.36
CA SER A 242 14.21 3.54 -2.15
C SER A 242 13.63 2.16 -1.85
N LEU A 243 14.50 1.15 -1.67
CA LEU A 243 14.09 -0.22 -1.33
C LEU A 243 14.03 -0.39 0.19
N VAL A 244 12.90 -0.88 0.68
CA VAL A 244 12.70 -1.28 2.07
C VAL A 244 12.34 -2.76 2.11
N ASP A 245 13.31 -3.60 2.50
CA ASP A 245 13.20 -5.06 2.53
C ASP A 245 13.60 -5.67 3.89
N ASP A 246 13.94 -4.85 4.86
CA ASP A 246 14.35 -5.22 6.21
C ASP A 246 13.13 -5.56 7.10
N ASN A 247 12.50 -6.72 6.85
CA ASN A 247 11.30 -7.13 7.57
C ASN A 247 11.50 -7.14 9.10
N GLY A 248 10.75 -6.30 9.80
CA GLY A 248 10.69 -6.25 11.26
C GLY A 248 9.50 -7.01 11.88
N ALA A 249 8.61 -7.58 11.07
CA ALA A 249 7.50 -8.38 11.60
C ALA A 249 7.99 -9.74 12.13
N PRO A 250 7.33 -10.31 13.15
CA PRO A 250 7.69 -11.61 13.67
C PRO A 250 7.48 -12.70 12.61
N MET A 251 8.28 -13.75 12.69
CA MET A 251 8.15 -14.96 11.87
C MET A 251 8.25 -16.18 12.80
N GLY A 252 7.35 -17.13 12.64
CA GLY A 252 7.33 -18.35 13.43
C GLY A 252 5.99 -19.03 13.42
#